data_20b64ba3194d562861e905ff0443d927
#
_entry.id   20b64ba3194d562861e905ff0443d927
#
_cell.length_a   1.000
_cell.length_b   1.000
_cell.length_c   1.000
_cell.angle_alpha   90.00
_cell.angle_beta   90.00
_cell.angle_gamma   90.00
#
_symmetry.space_group_name_H-M   'P 1'
#
loop_
_entity.id
_entity.type
_entity.pdbx_description
1 polymer ?
#
loop_
_entity_poly.entity_id
_entity_poly.type
_entity_poly.pdbx_seq_one_letter_code
_entity_poly.pdbx_strand_id
1 'polypeptide(L)'
;GGKSLHVAEKLQLADEAAERENGTEKKAGRVEARDLTEYKTDLIWQNIDRSGLGNICAVCKDASVFDEYDKETADLVIADLPCSGLGVLGKKPDLKYRVQPEDLEELADLQRKILTCAQAIVKEGGTLMYSTCTVNPGENMDNVHWFLKEYPQFELDDITENLCKELRSDVIEKGCIQFFPGVHDCDGFFIARFKKKA
;
A
#
# COMPACT_ATOMS: atom_id res chain seq x y z
N GLY A 1 -3.17 5.81 -9.22
CA GLY A 1 -3.46 6.99 -8.39
C GLY A 1 -4.69 6.91 -7.49
N GLY A 2 -5.63 5.95 -7.67
CA GLY A 2 -6.90 5.93 -6.92
C GLY A 2 -6.75 5.87 -5.40
N LYS A 3 -5.86 5.01 -4.88
CA LYS A 3 -5.60 4.92 -3.43
C LYS A 3 -5.04 6.24 -2.88
N SER A 4 -4.11 6.87 -3.60
CA SER A 4 -3.50 8.14 -3.18
C SER A 4 -4.50 9.29 -3.15
N LEU A 5 -5.39 9.38 -4.15
CA LEU A 5 -6.48 10.37 -4.17
C LEU A 5 -7.44 10.17 -3.00
N HIS A 6 -7.81 8.93 -2.72
CA HIS A 6 -8.70 8.63 -1.59
C HIS A 6 -8.08 9.02 -0.24
N VAL A 7 -6.78 8.77 -0.05
CA VAL A 7 -6.07 9.21 1.16
C VAL A 7 -6.04 10.74 1.25
N ALA A 8 -5.75 11.44 0.14
CA ALA A 8 -5.71 12.90 0.10
C ALA A 8 -7.07 13.52 0.45
N GLU A 9 -8.16 12.98 -0.09
CA GLU A 9 -9.53 13.39 0.24
C GLU A 9 -9.84 13.18 1.73
N LYS A 10 -9.50 12.01 2.29
CA LYS A 10 -9.70 11.71 3.71
C LYS A 10 -8.93 12.66 4.62
N LEU A 11 -7.68 12.97 4.27
CA LEU A 11 -6.87 13.92 5.03
C LEU A 11 -7.48 15.33 4.97
N GLN A 12 -7.90 15.78 3.79
CA GLN A 12 -8.53 17.10 3.64
C GLN A 12 -9.82 17.21 4.49
N LEU A 13 -10.69 16.18 4.44
CA LEU A 13 -11.92 16.15 5.23
C LEU A 13 -11.65 16.15 6.74
N ALA A 14 -10.59 15.47 7.18
CA ALA A 14 -10.20 15.44 8.59
C ALA A 14 -9.66 16.79 9.05
N ASP A 15 -8.88 17.48 8.20
CA ASP A 15 -8.38 18.83 8.50
C ASP A 15 -9.51 19.85 8.58
N GLU A 16 -10.46 19.84 7.63
CA GLU A 16 -11.65 20.70 7.64
C GLU A 16 -12.53 20.46 8.88
N ALA A 17 -12.67 19.21 9.32
CA ALA A 17 -13.40 18.89 10.55
C ALA A 17 -12.70 19.45 11.79
N ALA A 18 -11.39 19.31 11.86
CA ALA A 18 -10.58 19.81 12.99
C ALA A 18 -10.60 21.36 13.08
N GLU A 19 -10.58 22.04 11.94
CA GLU A 19 -10.71 23.51 11.89
C GLU A 19 -12.07 24.00 12.42
N ARG A 20 -13.15 23.31 12.04
CA ARG A 20 -14.51 23.63 12.53
C ARG A 20 -14.65 23.44 14.04
N GLU A 21 -13.99 22.41 14.60
CA GLU A 21 -14.12 22.09 16.03
C GLU A 21 -13.21 22.96 16.91
N ASN A 22 -11.99 23.25 16.47
CA ASN A 22 -10.95 23.83 17.32
C ASN A 22 -10.51 25.24 16.91
N GLY A 23 -10.97 25.76 15.76
CA GLY A 23 -10.62 27.09 15.26
C GLY A 23 -9.12 27.28 14.96
N THR A 24 -8.34 26.21 14.89
CA THR A 24 -6.90 26.23 14.60
C THR A 24 -6.64 25.69 13.20
N GLU A 25 -6.04 26.51 12.33
CA GLU A 25 -5.47 26.04 11.08
C GLU A 25 -4.46 24.92 11.39
N LYS A 26 -4.83 23.69 11.10
CA LYS A 26 -3.91 22.56 11.15
C LYS A 26 -3.22 22.45 9.80
N LYS A 27 -1.92 22.22 9.80
CA LYS A 27 -1.16 22.00 8.57
C LYS A 27 -1.73 20.76 7.87
N ALA A 28 -2.35 20.96 6.71
CA ALA A 28 -3.00 19.90 5.94
C ALA A 28 -2.03 18.72 5.70
N GLY A 29 -2.52 17.51 5.93
CA GLY A 29 -1.80 16.29 5.60
C GLY A 29 -1.53 16.25 4.09
N ARG A 30 -0.29 15.88 3.70
CA ARG A 30 0.14 15.85 2.29
C ARG A 30 0.34 14.41 1.83
N VAL A 31 -0.01 14.15 0.56
CA VAL A 31 0.18 12.86 -0.10
C VAL A 31 1.14 13.02 -1.27
N GLU A 32 2.11 12.13 -1.36
CA GLU A 32 2.96 11.96 -2.52
C GLU A 32 2.64 10.61 -3.18
N ALA A 33 2.13 10.65 -4.39
CA ALA A 33 1.86 9.47 -5.21
C ALA A 33 3.05 9.20 -6.12
N ARG A 34 3.61 7.99 -6.05
CA ARG A 34 4.79 7.58 -6.83
C ARG A 34 4.42 6.53 -7.87
N ASP A 35 4.99 6.64 -9.06
CA ASP A 35 5.00 5.58 -10.06
C ASP A 35 6.34 5.56 -10.80
N LEU A 36 6.69 4.40 -11.35
CA LEU A 36 7.97 4.18 -12.03
C LEU A 36 8.08 4.93 -13.37
N THR A 37 6.96 5.21 -14.04
CA THR A 37 6.94 5.76 -15.41
C THR A 37 6.30 7.13 -15.47
N GLU A 38 6.90 8.04 -16.27
CA GLU A 38 6.35 9.36 -16.53
C GLU A 38 4.91 9.29 -17.05
N TYR A 39 4.63 8.38 -17.99
CA TYR A 39 3.28 8.16 -18.50
C TYR A 39 2.23 7.93 -17.41
N LYS A 40 2.53 7.06 -16.45
CA LYS A 40 1.59 6.78 -15.34
C LYS A 40 1.53 7.95 -14.36
N THR A 41 2.66 8.62 -14.14
CA THR A 41 2.70 9.84 -13.30
C THR A 41 1.84 10.94 -13.92
N ASP A 42 1.87 11.13 -15.24
CA ASP A 42 1.00 12.07 -15.94
C ASP A 42 -0.48 11.71 -15.80
N LEU A 43 -0.83 10.41 -15.86
CA LEU A 43 -2.20 9.96 -15.61
C LEU A 43 -2.64 10.25 -14.16
N ILE A 44 -1.72 10.15 -13.20
CA ILE A 44 -2.01 10.52 -11.80
C ILE A 44 -2.25 12.03 -11.72
N TRP A 45 -1.41 12.86 -12.35
CA TRP A 45 -1.60 14.30 -12.40
C TRP A 45 -2.96 14.70 -12.99
N GLN A 46 -3.36 14.11 -14.12
CA GLN A 46 -4.68 14.34 -14.71
C GLN A 46 -5.83 13.98 -13.75
N ASN A 47 -5.65 12.96 -12.93
CA ASN A 47 -6.66 12.60 -11.91
C ASN A 47 -6.66 13.61 -10.74
N ILE A 48 -5.50 14.10 -10.33
CA ILE A 48 -5.36 15.16 -9.31
C ILE A 48 -6.08 16.42 -9.78
N ASP A 49 -5.80 16.89 -11.00
CA ASP A 49 -6.45 18.08 -11.57
C ASP A 49 -7.97 17.95 -11.62
N ARG A 50 -8.47 16.77 -12.03
CA ARG A 50 -9.93 16.52 -12.06
C ARG A 50 -10.57 16.46 -10.67
N SER A 51 -9.82 16.05 -9.65
CA SER A 51 -10.34 15.94 -8.27
C SER A 51 -10.41 17.29 -7.55
N GLY A 52 -9.61 18.28 -7.99
CA GLY A 52 -9.48 19.57 -7.31
C GLY A 52 -8.76 19.51 -5.95
N LEU A 53 -8.12 18.37 -5.63
CA LEU A 53 -7.37 18.21 -4.37
C LEU A 53 -6.03 18.95 -4.45
N GLY A 54 -5.75 19.81 -3.47
CA GLY A 54 -4.52 20.61 -3.39
C GLY A 54 -3.42 20.01 -2.51
N ASN A 55 -3.71 18.94 -1.79
CA ASN A 55 -2.83 18.32 -0.81
C ASN A 55 -2.13 17.05 -1.32
N ILE A 56 -2.11 16.82 -2.63
CA ILE A 56 -1.48 15.67 -3.29
C ILE A 56 -0.59 16.10 -4.45
N CYS A 57 0.52 15.41 -4.64
CA CYS A 57 1.37 15.53 -5.82
C CYS A 57 1.73 14.13 -6.36
N ALA A 58 2.18 14.07 -7.61
CA ALA A 58 2.68 12.85 -8.24
C ALA A 58 4.16 13.00 -8.63
N VAL A 59 4.95 11.95 -8.41
CA VAL A 59 6.39 11.93 -8.66
C VAL A 59 6.76 10.66 -9.43
N CYS A 60 7.53 10.81 -10.51
CA CYS A 60 8.13 9.69 -11.21
C CYS A 60 9.36 9.23 -10.43
N LYS A 61 9.29 8.06 -9.78
CA LYS A 61 10.36 7.56 -8.93
C LYS A 61 10.34 6.03 -8.85
N ASP A 62 11.50 5.41 -8.98
CA ASP A 62 11.67 3.97 -8.78
C ASP A 62 11.65 3.64 -7.29
N ALA A 63 10.63 2.92 -6.85
CA ALA A 63 10.46 2.55 -5.45
C ALA A 63 11.48 1.49 -4.97
N SER A 64 12.18 0.83 -5.89
CA SER A 64 13.27 -0.12 -5.57
C SER A 64 14.62 0.55 -5.31
N VAL A 65 14.70 1.87 -5.51
CA VAL A 65 15.90 2.69 -5.29
C VAL A 65 15.66 3.62 -4.11
N PHE A 66 16.46 3.44 -3.06
CA PHE A 66 16.35 4.29 -1.87
C PHE A 66 16.97 5.68 -2.11
N ASP A 67 16.30 6.70 -1.62
CA ASP A 67 16.74 8.08 -1.62
C ASP A 67 16.89 8.55 -0.16
N GLU A 68 18.08 8.98 0.23
CA GLU A 68 18.37 9.45 1.59
C GLU A 68 17.48 10.63 2.03
N TYR A 69 17.02 11.44 1.09
CA TYR A 69 16.09 12.55 1.39
C TYR A 69 14.70 12.07 1.83
N ASP A 70 14.36 10.83 1.55
CA ASP A 70 13.08 10.23 1.95
C ASP A 70 13.11 9.61 3.34
N LYS A 71 14.30 9.45 3.94
CA LYS A 71 14.45 8.74 5.21
C LYS A 71 13.57 9.34 6.30
N GLU A 72 12.72 8.51 6.91
CA GLU A 72 11.83 8.85 8.02
C GLU A 72 11.00 10.13 7.78
N THR A 73 10.48 10.27 6.56
CA THR A 73 9.67 11.45 6.17
C THR A 73 8.17 11.20 6.22
N ALA A 74 7.72 9.95 6.17
CA ALA A 74 6.30 9.61 6.06
C ALA A 74 5.72 9.00 7.35
N ASP A 75 4.54 9.47 7.75
CA ASP A 75 3.75 8.89 8.83
C ASP A 75 3.03 7.61 8.38
N LEU A 76 2.71 7.52 7.07
CA LEU A 76 2.09 6.37 6.42
C LEU A 76 2.72 6.14 5.04
N VAL A 77 3.18 4.93 4.78
CA VAL A 77 3.58 4.46 3.44
C VAL A 77 2.61 3.37 2.99
N ILE A 78 2.06 3.51 1.77
CA ILE A 78 1.22 2.49 1.13
C ILE A 78 2.00 1.89 -0.04
N ALA A 79 2.48 0.68 0.15
CA ALA A 79 3.21 -0.12 -0.83
C ALA A 79 2.24 -1.08 -1.55
N ASP A 80 1.58 -0.58 -2.61
CA ASP A 80 0.75 -1.37 -3.52
C ASP A 80 1.63 -1.86 -4.66
N LEU A 81 2.19 -3.05 -4.51
CA LEU A 81 3.35 -3.48 -5.26
C LEU A 81 3.00 -4.24 -6.55
N PRO A 82 3.89 -4.20 -7.57
CA PRO A 82 3.76 -5.06 -8.73
C PRO A 82 3.74 -6.52 -8.29
N CYS A 83 2.81 -7.29 -8.83
CA CYS A 83 2.61 -8.68 -8.46
C CYS A 83 2.12 -9.50 -9.65
N SER A 84 2.06 -10.82 -9.52
CA SER A 84 1.62 -11.74 -10.58
C SER A 84 0.17 -11.51 -11.03
N GLY A 85 -0.65 -10.87 -10.20
CA GLY A 85 -2.07 -10.58 -10.53
C GLY A 85 -2.97 -11.83 -10.51
N LEU A 86 -2.54 -12.93 -9.91
CA LEU A 86 -3.31 -14.18 -9.87
C LEU A 86 -4.65 -14.06 -9.09
N GLY A 87 -4.84 -12.96 -8.36
CA GLY A 87 -6.12 -12.65 -7.71
C GLY A 87 -7.16 -12.03 -8.63
N VAL A 88 -6.77 -11.52 -9.81
CA VAL A 88 -7.64 -10.80 -10.73
C VAL A 88 -7.88 -11.54 -12.07
N LEU A 89 -7.71 -12.85 -12.07
CA LEU A 89 -7.88 -13.70 -13.28
C LEU A 89 -9.27 -13.58 -13.89
N GLY A 90 -10.30 -13.28 -13.11
CA GLY A 90 -11.65 -13.04 -13.61
C GLY A 90 -11.74 -11.81 -14.54
N LYS A 91 -10.89 -10.80 -14.32
CA LYS A 91 -10.80 -9.59 -15.14
C LYS A 91 -9.69 -9.64 -16.18
N LYS A 92 -8.66 -10.44 -15.95
CA LYS A 92 -7.47 -10.57 -16.79
C LYS A 92 -7.14 -12.06 -17.01
N PRO A 93 -7.96 -12.79 -17.77
CA PRO A 93 -7.81 -14.24 -17.93
C PRO A 93 -6.54 -14.64 -18.69
N ASP A 94 -5.92 -13.71 -19.43
CA ASP A 94 -4.65 -13.89 -20.13
C ASP A 94 -3.47 -14.14 -19.19
N LEU A 95 -3.52 -13.64 -17.96
CA LEU A 95 -2.46 -13.83 -16.96
C LEU A 95 -2.19 -15.31 -16.68
N LYS A 96 -3.21 -16.16 -16.67
CA LYS A 96 -3.08 -17.59 -16.43
C LYS A 96 -2.19 -18.31 -17.48
N TYR A 97 -1.99 -17.73 -18.66
CA TYR A 97 -1.14 -18.28 -19.72
C TYR A 97 0.21 -17.59 -19.84
N ARG A 98 0.37 -16.44 -19.20
CA ARG A 98 1.59 -15.60 -19.30
C ARG A 98 2.51 -15.74 -18.10
N VAL A 99 1.96 -15.95 -16.91
CA VAL A 99 2.74 -16.06 -15.67
C VAL A 99 3.41 -17.43 -15.61
N GLN A 100 4.73 -17.43 -15.48
CA GLN A 100 5.56 -18.62 -15.30
C GLN A 100 6.02 -18.73 -13.83
N PRO A 101 6.40 -19.92 -13.34
CA PRO A 101 6.91 -20.08 -11.97
C PRO A 101 8.08 -19.16 -11.64
N GLU A 102 8.99 -18.94 -12.59
CA GLU A 102 10.16 -18.08 -12.44
C GLU A 102 9.77 -16.61 -12.22
N ASP A 103 8.72 -16.14 -12.89
CA ASP A 103 8.19 -14.78 -12.72
C ASP A 103 7.70 -14.52 -11.29
N LEU A 104 7.20 -15.57 -10.61
CA LEU A 104 6.71 -15.45 -9.22
C LEU A 104 7.86 -15.18 -8.24
N GLU A 105 9.01 -15.84 -8.45
CA GLU A 105 10.20 -15.63 -7.63
C GLU A 105 10.80 -14.24 -7.88
N GLU A 106 10.93 -13.84 -9.17
CA GLU A 106 11.43 -12.50 -9.54
C GLU A 106 10.54 -11.38 -8.98
N LEU A 107 9.22 -11.56 -8.98
CA LEU A 107 8.27 -10.59 -8.41
C LEU A 107 8.39 -10.51 -6.89
N ALA A 108 8.51 -11.65 -6.20
CA ALA A 108 8.72 -11.66 -4.76
C ALA A 108 10.03 -10.94 -4.37
N ASP A 109 11.11 -11.16 -5.12
CA ASP A 109 12.39 -10.48 -4.90
C ASP A 109 12.30 -8.96 -5.18
N LEU A 110 11.60 -8.55 -6.24
CA LEU A 110 11.35 -7.14 -6.52
C LEU A 110 10.53 -6.48 -5.39
N GLN A 111 9.50 -7.17 -4.91
CA GLN A 111 8.68 -6.69 -3.79
C GLN A 111 9.51 -6.52 -2.52
N ARG A 112 10.42 -7.45 -2.21
CA ARG A 112 11.37 -7.33 -1.09
C ARG A 112 12.29 -6.13 -1.23
N LYS A 113 12.82 -5.86 -2.42
CA LYS A 113 13.63 -4.66 -2.70
C LYS A 113 12.83 -3.38 -2.44
N ILE A 114 11.59 -3.31 -2.91
CA ILE A 114 10.72 -2.15 -2.69
C ILE A 114 10.38 -2.00 -1.20
N LEU A 115 10.04 -3.10 -0.50
CA LEU A 115 9.77 -3.07 0.94
C LEU A 115 10.99 -2.62 1.75
N THR A 116 12.20 -2.99 1.33
CA THR A 116 13.47 -2.51 1.91
C THR A 116 13.60 -0.99 1.81
N CYS A 117 13.24 -0.39 0.69
CA CYS A 117 13.23 1.06 0.55
C CYS A 117 12.06 1.69 1.34
N ALA A 118 10.88 1.13 1.23
CA ALA A 118 9.66 1.65 1.85
C ALA A 118 9.77 1.74 3.39
N GLN A 119 10.36 0.72 4.05
CA GLN A 119 10.53 0.71 5.49
C GLN A 119 11.39 1.87 6.00
N ALA A 120 12.39 2.29 5.21
CA ALA A 120 13.28 3.40 5.59
C ALA A 120 12.59 4.77 5.51
N ILE A 121 11.54 4.89 4.70
CA ILE A 121 10.74 6.12 4.54
C ILE A 121 9.83 6.35 5.76
N VAL A 122 9.42 5.27 6.44
CA VAL A 122 8.47 5.33 7.55
C VAL A 122 9.15 5.90 8.79
N LYS A 123 8.56 6.93 9.40
CA LYS A 123 8.97 7.49 10.69
C LYS A 123 8.82 6.47 11.83
N GLU A 124 9.53 6.69 12.94
CA GLU A 124 9.23 6.00 14.21
C GLU A 124 7.76 6.20 14.60
N GLY A 125 7.09 5.15 15.04
CA GLY A 125 5.65 5.17 15.29
C GLY A 125 4.77 5.30 14.05
N GLY A 126 5.34 5.31 12.83
CA GLY A 126 4.62 5.34 11.55
C GLY A 126 4.07 3.97 11.13
N THR A 127 3.36 3.95 10.02
CA THR A 127 2.68 2.76 9.50
C THR A 127 3.16 2.44 8.08
N LEU A 128 3.42 1.17 7.79
CA LEU A 128 3.61 0.63 6.44
C LEU A 128 2.44 -0.29 6.10
N MET A 129 1.75 0.00 5.01
CA MET A 129 0.75 -0.91 4.43
C MET A 129 1.34 -1.56 3.19
N TYR A 130 1.32 -2.88 3.15
CA TYR A 130 1.69 -3.70 2.01
C TYR A 130 0.45 -4.30 1.37
N SER A 131 0.33 -4.22 0.05
CA SER A 131 -0.79 -4.86 -0.65
C SER A 131 -0.38 -5.40 -2.02
N THR A 132 -1.09 -6.47 -2.43
CA THR A 132 -0.96 -7.10 -3.76
C THR A 132 -2.33 -7.52 -4.27
N CYS A 133 -2.47 -7.64 -5.60
CA CYS A 133 -3.64 -8.23 -6.25
C CYS A 133 -3.42 -9.70 -6.63
N THR A 134 -2.68 -10.45 -5.81
CA THR A 134 -2.41 -11.87 -6.03
C THR A 134 -2.88 -12.73 -4.85
N VAL A 135 -3.03 -14.02 -5.10
CA VAL A 135 -3.31 -15.05 -4.09
C VAL A 135 -2.08 -15.95 -3.82
N ASN A 136 -0.93 -15.62 -4.43
CA ASN A 136 0.29 -16.38 -4.27
C ASN A 136 0.91 -16.15 -2.88
N PRO A 137 1.08 -17.20 -2.05
CA PRO A 137 1.67 -17.05 -0.71
C PRO A 137 3.09 -16.46 -0.73
N GLY A 138 3.91 -16.81 -1.74
CA GLY A 138 5.28 -16.31 -1.89
C GLY A 138 5.37 -14.79 -2.03
N GLU A 139 4.35 -14.20 -2.65
CA GLU A 139 4.22 -12.74 -2.79
C GLU A 139 3.46 -12.09 -1.62
N ASN A 140 2.86 -12.87 -0.71
CA ASN A 140 2.00 -12.39 0.38
C ASN A 140 2.61 -12.72 1.75
N MET A 141 2.17 -13.81 2.40
CA MET A 141 2.59 -14.13 3.76
C MET A 141 4.08 -14.43 3.89
N ASP A 142 4.71 -15.05 2.88
CA ASP A 142 6.16 -15.31 2.92
C ASP A 142 6.96 -14.00 2.91
N ASN A 143 6.50 -12.99 2.18
CA ASN A 143 7.08 -11.64 2.22
C ASN A 143 6.83 -10.95 3.57
N VAL A 144 5.68 -11.15 4.19
CA VAL A 144 5.40 -10.62 5.55
C VAL A 144 6.37 -11.22 6.56
N HIS A 145 6.52 -12.55 6.57
CA HIS A 145 7.42 -13.23 7.50
C HIS A 145 8.89 -12.83 7.26
N TRP A 146 9.31 -12.76 5.99
CA TRP A 146 10.63 -12.25 5.63
C TRP A 146 10.82 -10.82 6.14
N PHE A 147 9.87 -9.92 5.91
CA PHE A 147 9.96 -8.52 6.31
C PHE A 147 10.10 -8.37 7.84
N LEU A 148 9.31 -9.07 8.63
CA LEU A 148 9.38 -9.01 10.08
C LEU A 148 10.68 -9.58 10.64
N LYS A 149 11.28 -10.55 9.95
CA LYS A 149 12.59 -11.12 10.31
C LYS A 149 13.73 -10.13 10.02
N GLU A 150 13.70 -9.49 8.85
CA GLU A 150 14.74 -8.55 8.42
C GLU A 150 14.64 -7.19 9.15
N TYR A 151 13.42 -6.77 9.50
CA TYR A 151 13.15 -5.47 10.10
C TYR A 151 12.44 -5.62 11.46
N PRO A 152 13.14 -6.07 12.53
CA PRO A 152 12.55 -6.34 13.85
C PRO A 152 12.02 -5.10 14.56
N GLN A 153 12.33 -3.89 14.05
CA GLN A 153 11.72 -2.63 14.48
C GLN A 153 10.26 -2.49 14.02
N PHE A 154 9.76 -3.36 13.14
CA PHE A 154 8.35 -3.42 12.76
C PHE A 154 7.64 -4.58 13.47
N GLU A 155 6.35 -4.44 13.64
CA GLU A 155 5.43 -5.49 14.08
C GLU A 155 4.13 -5.40 13.30
N LEU A 156 3.36 -6.50 13.25
CA LEU A 156 2.02 -6.47 12.68
C LEU A 156 1.09 -5.64 13.55
N ASP A 157 0.33 -4.74 12.91
CA ASP A 157 -0.65 -3.88 13.55
C ASP A 157 -2.07 -4.39 13.28
N ASP A 158 -2.87 -4.56 14.32
CA ASP A 158 -4.18 -5.21 14.23
C ASP A 158 -5.15 -4.44 13.34
N ILE A 159 -5.69 -5.11 12.32
CA ILE A 159 -6.68 -4.55 11.39
C ILE A 159 -8.12 -4.98 11.70
N THR A 160 -8.33 -5.87 12.67
CA THR A 160 -9.62 -6.52 12.93
C THR A 160 -10.75 -5.51 13.14
N GLU A 161 -10.51 -4.46 13.93
CA GLU A 161 -11.51 -3.43 14.21
C GLU A 161 -11.76 -2.47 13.02
N ASN A 162 -10.87 -2.46 12.02
CA ASN A 162 -11.03 -1.67 10.80
C ASN A 162 -11.87 -2.41 9.73
N LEU A 163 -12.13 -3.70 9.93
CA LEU A 163 -12.92 -4.53 9.02
C LEU A 163 -14.38 -4.57 9.44
N CYS A 164 -15.27 -4.74 8.45
CA CYS A 164 -16.66 -5.08 8.72
C CYS A 164 -16.73 -6.43 9.45
N LYS A 165 -17.78 -6.65 10.20
CA LYS A 165 -17.90 -7.82 11.11
C LYS A 165 -17.74 -9.16 10.37
N GLU A 166 -18.24 -9.22 9.15
CA GLU A 166 -18.23 -10.42 8.31
C GLU A 166 -16.82 -10.83 7.90
N LEU A 167 -15.88 -9.89 7.81
CA LEU A 167 -14.50 -10.13 7.39
C LEU A 167 -13.53 -10.33 8.56
N ARG A 168 -13.97 -10.15 9.81
CA ARG A 168 -13.06 -10.25 10.97
C ARG A 168 -12.55 -11.66 11.20
N SER A 169 -13.30 -12.67 10.81
CA SER A 169 -12.89 -14.08 10.87
C SER A 169 -11.86 -14.46 9.80
N ASP A 170 -11.68 -13.63 8.77
CA ASP A 170 -10.80 -13.91 7.63
C ASP A 170 -9.40 -13.34 7.82
N VAL A 171 -9.15 -12.69 8.97
CA VAL A 171 -7.81 -12.24 9.37
C VAL A 171 -6.92 -13.47 9.58
N ILE A 172 -5.86 -13.58 8.75
CA ILE A 172 -4.93 -14.72 8.80
C ILE A 172 -4.01 -14.61 10.01
N GLU A 173 -3.38 -13.44 10.15
CA GLU A 173 -2.57 -13.03 11.29
C GLU A 173 -3.01 -11.63 11.70
N LYS A 174 -2.70 -11.20 12.88
CA LYS A 174 -3.18 -9.96 13.53
C LYS A 174 -3.29 -8.73 12.60
N GLY A 175 -2.37 -8.56 11.67
CA GLY A 175 -2.30 -7.43 10.73
C GLY A 175 -2.55 -7.80 9.27
N CYS A 176 -2.97 -9.03 8.96
CA CYS A 176 -3.02 -9.55 7.59
C CYS A 176 -4.38 -10.11 7.22
N ILE A 177 -4.85 -9.79 6.00
CA ILE A 177 -6.05 -10.39 5.41
C ILE A 177 -5.81 -10.75 3.95
N GLN A 178 -6.32 -11.92 3.53
CA GLN A 178 -6.33 -12.38 2.14
C GLN A 178 -7.76 -12.56 1.66
N PHE A 179 -8.09 -11.88 0.57
CA PHE A 179 -9.35 -12.11 -0.14
C PHE A 179 -9.14 -13.11 -1.25
N PHE A 180 -10.08 -14.06 -1.40
CA PHE A 180 -10.07 -15.08 -2.45
C PHE A 180 -11.28 -14.92 -3.37
N PRO A 181 -11.10 -14.92 -4.70
CA PRO A 181 -12.19 -14.96 -5.64
C PRO A 181 -13.06 -16.22 -5.42
N GLY A 182 -14.37 -16.06 -5.43
CA GLY A 182 -15.31 -17.16 -5.22
C GLY A 182 -15.57 -17.54 -3.75
N VAL A 183 -14.79 -17.02 -2.82
CA VAL A 183 -15.05 -17.06 -1.37
C VAL A 183 -15.61 -15.71 -0.93
N HIS A 184 -14.97 -14.64 -1.35
CA HIS A 184 -15.41 -13.27 -1.12
C HIS A 184 -16.03 -12.72 -2.41
N ASP A 185 -16.99 -11.81 -2.29
CA ASP A 185 -17.63 -11.13 -3.43
C ASP A 185 -16.74 -10.04 -4.04
N CYS A 186 -15.44 -10.37 -4.22
CA CYS A 186 -14.44 -9.47 -4.78
C CYS A 186 -13.30 -10.23 -5.46
N ASP A 187 -12.41 -9.50 -6.12
CA ASP A 187 -11.15 -10.04 -6.62
C ASP A 187 -10.24 -10.49 -5.47
N GLY A 188 -9.27 -11.36 -5.78
CA GLY A 188 -8.21 -11.73 -4.85
C GLY A 188 -7.31 -10.54 -4.54
N PHE A 189 -7.13 -10.27 -3.27
CA PHE A 189 -6.34 -9.15 -2.80
C PHE A 189 -5.73 -9.47 -1.43
N PHE A 190 -4.51 -9.02 -1.20
CA PHE A 190 -3.82 -9.20 0.07
C PHE A 190 -3.49 -7.84 0.68
N ILE A 191 -3.61 -7.74 2.00
CA ILE A 191 -3.21 -6.56 2.77
C ILE A 191 -2.46 -7.03 4.00
N ALA A 192 -1.33 -6.38 4.30
CA ALA A 192 -0.65 -6.44 5.58
C ALA A 192 -0.40 -5.02 6.11
N ARG A 193 -0.62 -4.80 7.40
CA ARG A 193 -0.34 -3.55 8.09
C ARG A 193 0.76 -3.76 9.12
N PHE A 194 1.82 -2.97 9.01
CA PHE A 194 2.93 -2.97 9.93
C PHE A 194 3.02 -1.63 10.66
N LYS A 195 3.41 -1.68 11.92
CA LYS A 195 3.72 -0.53 12.75
C LYS A 195 5.22 -0.50 13.02
N LYS A 196 5.88 0.63 12.77
CA LYS A 196 7.26 0.85 13.21
C LYS A 196 7.23 1.20 14.70
N LYS A 197 7.99 0.48 15.50
CA LYS A 197 8.13 0.75 16.94
C LYS A 197 8.77 2.13 17.14
N ALA A 198 8.38 2.78 18.24
CA ALA A 198 8.98 4.05 18.67
C ALA A 198 10.31 3.83 19.39
#